data_272def34b9bb0fd4f536ddf70dee8cf1
#
_entry.id   272def34b9bb0fd4f536ddf70dee8cf1
#
_cell.length_a   1.000
_cell.length_b   1.000
_cell.length_c   1.000
_cell.angle_alpha   90.00
_cell.angle_beta   90.00
_cell.angle_gamma   90.00
#
_symmetry.space_group_name_H-M   'P 1'
#
loop_
_entity.id
_entity.type
_entity.pdbx_description
1 polymer ?
#
loop_
_entity_poly.entity_id
_entity_poly.type
_entity_poly.pdbx_seq_one_letter_code
_entity_poly.pdbx_strand_id
1 'polypeptide(L)'
;MAVITPDLGYGATVAFATTTFSAALRSVTIGDKTREVIDVSHLATVTNKLKLVGDLVDVGSFDAEFIWDSGKIPPISAVAEVITVTLPDSSTIIGQGAVTSYGGPNLAIEDLQVGTLTVTWNGLNSAGNGAGPVVAVV
;
A
#
# COMPACT_ATOMS: atom_id res chain seq x y z
N MET A 1 20.67 8.02 21.62
CA MET A 1 19.90 6.89 22.15
C MET A 1 18.57 6.79 21.41
N ALA A 2 18.29 5.64 20.90
CA ALA A 2 17.02 5.42 20.28
C ALA A 2 15.93 5.39 21.35
N VAL A 3 14.99 6.30 21.27
CA VAL A 3 13.79 6.25 22.11
C VAL A 3 12.84 5.28 21.43
N ILE A 4 12.44 4.24 22.14
CA ILE A 4 11.40 3.35 21.65
C ILE A 4 10.08 4.11 21.70
N THR A 5 9.65 4.58 20.53
CA THR A 5 8.32 5.15 20.42
C THR A 5 7.30 4.02 20.33
N PRO A 6 6.20 4.11 21.06
CA PRO A 6 5.11 3.16 20.89
C PRO A 6 4.67 3.16 19.43
N ASP A 7 4.43 1.99 18.91
CA ASP A 7 4.09 1.81 17.52
C ASP A 7 2.59 2.09 17.30
N LEU A 8 2.24 3.36 17.37
CA LEU A 8 0.85 3.83 17.27
C LEU A 8 0.56 4.48 15.92
N GLY A 9 1.33 4.15 14.88
CA GLY A 9 1.19 4.81 13.58
C GLY A 9 1.71 6.23 13.54
N TYR A 10 2.27 6.73 14.62
CA TYR A 10 2.82 8.07 14.70
C TYR A 10 4.11 8.17 13.89
N GLY A 11 4.16 9.14 13.00
CA GLY A 11 5.35 9.36 12.17
C GLY A 11 5.34 8.60 10.85
N ALA A 12 4.27 7.87 10.52
CA ALA A 12 4.13 7.24 9.21
C ALA A 12 3.94 8.31 8.13
N THR A 13 4.60 8.13 6.99
CA THR A 13 4.48 9.03 5.84
C THR A 13 4.43 8.26 4.54
N VAL A 14 3.87 8.89 3.51
CA VAL A 14 3.93 8.40 2.14
C VAL A 14 4.59 9.45 1.27
N ALA A 15 5.42 9.02 0.33
CA ALA A 15 6.08 9.90 -0.63
C ALA A 15 6.06 9.29 -2.02
N PHE A 16 5.72 10.11 -3.01
CA PHE A 16 5.68 9.75 -4.41
C PHE A 16 6.88 10.36 -5.12
N ALA A 17 7.59 9.58 -5.93
CA ALA A 17 8.86 10.01 -6.51
C ALA A 17 8.69 11.01 -7.67
N THR A 18 7.73 10.79 -8.55
CA THR A 18 7.57 11.61 -9.77
C THR A 18 6.66 12.80 -9.54
N THR A 19 5.49 12.60 -8.95
CA THR A 19 4.54 13.68 -8.67
C THR A 19 4.90 14.47 -7.44
N THR A 20 5.87 13.99 -6.65
CA THR A 20 6.34 14.62 -5.40
C THR A 20 5.26 14.80 -4.34
N PHE A 21 4.13 14.12 -4.49
CA PHE A 21 3.11 14.11 -3.45
C PHE A 21 3.67 13.44 -2.19
N SER A 22 3.47 14.06 -1.07
CA SER A 22 3.83 13.48 0.23
C SER A 22 2.78 13.87 1.26
N ALA A 23 2.55 12.99 2.21
CA ALA A 23 1.59 13.25 3.28
C ALA A 23 1.99 12.53 4.54
N ALA A 24 1.66 13.14 5.67
CA ALA A 24 1.72 12.46 6.95
C ALA A 24 0.50 11.55 7.07
N LEU A 25 0.73 10.30 7.44
CA LEU A 25 -0.33 9.31 7.54
C LEU A 25 -0.80 9.18 8.98
N ARG A 26 -2.11 9.10 9.14
CA ARG A 26 -2.74 8.83 10.41
C ARG A 26 -2.96 7.33 10.61
N SER A 27 -3.26 6.62 9.53
CA SER A 27 -3.37 5.16 9.55
C SER A 27 -3.03 4.60 8.19
N VAL A 28 -2.54 3.37 8.17
CA VAL A 28 -2.26 2.62 6.94
C VAL A 28 -2.77 1.20 7.14
N THR A 29 -3.58 0.73 6.20
CA THR A 29 -4.02 -0.67 6.16
C THR A 29 -3.44 -1.31 4.91
N ILE A 30 -2.54 -2.25 5.10
CA ILE A 30 -1.92 -2.98 3.99
C ILE A 30 -2.87 -4.11 3.58
N GLY A 31 -3.23 -4.14 2.31
CA GLY A 31 -4.08 -5.18 1.76
C GLY A 31 -3.37 -6.52 1.61
N ASP A 32 -4.15 -7.54 1.36
CA ASP A 32 -3.64 -8.90 1.25
C ASP A 32 -2.94 -9.12 -0.08
N LYS A 33 -1.90 -9.94 -0.04
CA LYS A 33 -1.31 -10.54 -1.23
C LYS A 33 -1.98 -11.88 -1.47
N THR A 34 -2.39 -12.14 -2.69
CA THR A 34 -3.13 -13.36 -3.01
C THR A 34 -2.53 -14.09 -4.20
N ARG A 35 -2.76 -15.40 -4.24
CA ARG A 35 -2.42 -16.24 -5.38
C ARG A 35 -3.68 -17.00 -5.78
N GLU A 36 -3.85 -17.20 -7.06
CA GLU A 36 -4.95 -17.99 -7.57
C GLU A 36 -4.76 -19.46 -7.23
N VAL A 37 -5.84 -20.12 -6.84
CA VAL A 37 -5.87 -21.56 -6.59
C VAL A 37 -6.87 -22.18 -7.55
N ILE A 38 -6.41 -23.14 -8.35
CA ILE A 38 -7.22 -23.81 -9.35
C ILE A 38 -7.48 -25.24 -8.89
N ASP A 39 -8.76 -25.63 -8.89
CA ASP A 39 -9.15 -27.03 -8.58
C ASP A 39 -8.93 -27.88 -9.85
N VAL A 40 -8.00 -28.81 -9.76
CA VAL A 40 -7.69 -29.76 -10.84
C VAL A 40 -8.16 -31.18 -10.54
N SER A 41 -9.02 -31.34 -9.56
CA SER A 41 -9.61 -32.64 -9.21
C SER A 41 -10.42 -33.19 -10.39
N HIS A 42 -10.43 -34.52 -10.54
CA HIS A 42 -11.14 -35.20 -11.60
C HIS A 42 -11.81 -36.49 -11.04
N LEU A 43 -12.56 -37.18 -11.90
CA LEU A 43 -13.35 -38.37 -11.49
C LEU A 43 -12.51 -39.46 -10.85
N ALA A 44 -11.22 -39.55 -11.15
CA ALA A 44 -10.34 -40.55 -10.55
C ALA A 44 -9.74 -40.11 -9.22
N THR A 45 -10.04 -38.88 -8.76
CA THR A 45 -9.56 -38.37 -7.46
C THR A 45 -10.38 -39.03 -6.34
N VAL A 46 -9.72 -39.79 -5.46
CA VAL A 46 -10.39 -40.63 -4.47
C VAL A 46 -10.27 -40.14 -3.03
N THR A 47 -9.28 -39.33 -2.70
CA THR A 47 -8.98 -38.99 -1.30
C THR A 47 -9.09 -37.51 -1.01
N ASN A 48 -8.31 -36.70 -1.69
CA ASN A 48 -8.25 -35.26 -1.46
C ASN A 48 -8.51 -34.52 -2.77
N LYS A 49 -9.10 -33.35 -2.66
CA LYS A 49 -9.15 -32.44 -3.81
C LYS A 49 -7.73 -32.05 -4.21
N LEU A 50 -7.46 -32.12 -5.51
CA LEU A 50 -6.21 -31.66 -6.06
C LEU A 50 -6.34 -30.21 -6.48
N LYS A 51 -5.41 -29.38 -6.03
CA LYS A 51 -5.41 -27.94 -6.33
C LYS A 51 -4.07 -27.54 -6.90
N LEU A 52 -4.12 -26.67 -7.90
CA LEU A 52 -2.94 -26.03 -8.45
C LEU A 52 -2.89 -24.61 -7.93
N VAL A 53 -1.76 -24.24 -7.35
CA VAL A 53 -1.52 -22.86 -6.91
C VAL A 53 -0.85 -22.11 -8.05
N GLY A 54 -1.45 -20.99 -8.44
CA GLY A 54 -0.91 -20.17 -9.51
C GLY A 54 0.45 -19.57 -9.15
N ASP A 55 1.26 -19.31 -10.15
CA ASP A 55 2.60 -18.76 -9.97
C ASP A 55 2.58 -17.24 -9.73
N LEU A 56 1.53 -16.57 -10.18
CA LEU A 56 1.43 -15.11 -10.10
C LEU A 56 0.81 -14.71 -8.78
N VAL A 57 1.42 -13.72 -8.15
CA VAL A 57 0.93 -13.14 -6.90
C VAL A 57 0.30 -11.79 -7.21
N ASP A 58 -0.94 -11.59 -6.77
CA ASP A 58 -1.55 -10.27 -6.75
C ASP A 58 -1.04 -9.53 -5.50
N VAL A 59 -0.29 -8.48 -5.73
CA VAL A 59 0.34 -7.73 -4.63
C VAL A 59 -0.62 -6.81 -3.90
N GLY A 60 -1.83 -6.65 -4.41
CA GLY A 60 -2.88 -5.92 -3.72
C GLY A 60 -2.70 -4.41 -3.71
N SER A 61 -3.21 -3.81 -2.66
CA SER A 61 -3.25 -2.37 -2.49
C SER A 61 -3.04 -2.01 -1.03
N PHE A 62 -2.91 -0.72 -0.75
CA PHE A 62 -3.02 -0.25 0.63
C PHE A 62 -3.99 0.92 0.71
N ASP A 63 -4.64 1.02 1.87
CA ASP A 63 -5.50 2.14 2.21
C ASP A 63 -4.83 2.97 3.28
N ALA A 64 -4.89 4.28 3.15
CA ALA A 64 -4.29 5.18 4.10
C ALA A 64 -5.23 6.33 4.43
N GLU A 65 -5.19 6.74 5.67
CA GLU A 65 -5.81 7.98 6.12
C GLU A 65 -4.70 8.98 6.35
N PHE A 66 -4.74 10.11 5.66
CA PHE A 66 -3.69 11.11 5.71
C PHE A 66 -4.20 12.44 6.21
N ILE A 67 -3.29 13.25 6.74
CA ILE A 67 -3.61 14.61 7.16
C ILE A 67 -3.78 15.46 5.91
N TRP A 68 -4.96 16.05 5.77
CA TRP A 68 -5.30 16.83 4.59
C TRP A 68 -4.54 18.14 4.55
N ASP A 69 -3.95 18.42 3.42
CA ASP A 69 -3.32 19.72 3.10
C ASP A 69 -3.82 20.12 1.71
N SER A 70 -4.50 21.25 1.62
CA SER A 70 -5.06 21.71 0.34
C SER A 70 -4.01 22.03 -0.70
N GLY A 71 -2.75 22.21 -0.30
CA GLY A 71 -1.62 22.34 -1.21
C GLY A 71 -1.06 21.04 -1.74
N LYS A 72 -1.55 19.91 -1.22
CA LYS A 72 -1.05 18.57 -1.55
C LYS A 72 -2.21 17.63 -1.78
N ILE A 73 -2.66 17.53 -3.01
CA ILE A 73 -3.78 16.67 -3.41
C ILE A 73 -3.23 15.39 -4.03
N PRO A 74 -3.77 14.21 -3.65
CA PRO A 74 -3.30 12.96 -4.23
C PRO A 74 -3.41 12.95 -5.76
N PRO A 75 -2.37 12.43 -6.46
CA PRO A 75 -2.34 12.49 -7.92
C PRO A 75 -3.14 11.35 -8.55
N ILE A 76 -4.46 11.48 -8.56
CA ILE A 76 -5.35 10.42 -9.05
C ILE A 76 -5.21 10.13 -10.55
N SER A 77 -4.74 11.10 -11.32
CA SER A 77 -4.58 10.95 -12.77
C SER A 77 -3.15 10.59 -13.21
N ALA A 78 -2.25 10.45 -12.25
CA ALA A 78 -0.87 10.12 -12.57
C ALA A 78 -0.70 8.66 -12.96
N VAL A 79 0.28 8.39 -13.84
CA VAL A 79 0.69 7.02 -14.13
C VAL A 79 1.39 6.41 -12.91
N ALA A 80 1.54 5.10 -12.91
CA ALA A 80 2.23 4.40 -11.83
C ALA A 80 3.65 4.94 -11.65
N GLU A 81 4.05 5.13 -10.41
CA GLU A 81 5.36 5.67 -10.04
C GLU A 81 5.86 5.01 -8.77
N VAL A 82 7.11 5.24 -8.45
CA VAL A 82 7.69 4.73 -7.21
C VAL A 82 7.06 5.43 -6.01
N ILE A 83 6.54 4.64 -5.10
CA ILE A 83 5.89 5.12 -3.88
C ILE A 83 6.60 4.49 -2.68
N THR A 84 6.97 5.33 -1.73
CA THR A 84 7.61 4.92 -0.49
C THR A 84 6.69 5.22 0.67
N VAL A 85 6.34 4.18 1.42
CA VAL A 85 5.61 4.32 2.69
C VAL A 85 6.61 4.11 3.81
N THR A 86 6.79 5.10 4.66
CA THR A 86 7.67 5.02 5.81
C THR A 86 6.85 4.74 7.05
N LEU A 87 7.20 3.68 7.75
CA LEU A 87 6.53 3.26 8.97
C LEU A 87 7.15 3.95 10.20
N PRO A 88 6.47 3.94 11.35
CA PRO A 88 6.97 4.62 12.55
C PRO A 88 8.33 4.13 13.03
N ASP A 89 8.69 2.89 12.76
CA ASP A 89 9.99 2.31 13.13
C ASP A 89 11.09 2.61 12.12
N SER A 90 10.83 3.47 11.14
CA SER A 90 11.71 3.82 10.02
C SER A 90 11.85 2.74 8.95
N SER A 91 11.17 1.63 9.08
CA SER A 91 11.04 0.66 7.98
C SER A 91 10.26 1.27 6.82
N THR A 92 10.55 0.84 5.62
CA THR A 92 9.88 1.37 4.43
C THR A 92 9.27 0.27 3.59
N ILE A 93 8.17 0.62 2.90
CA ILE A 93 7.58 -0.22 1.86
C ILE A 93 7.73 0.56 0.56
N ILE A 94 8.48 0.02 -0.37
CA ILE A 94 8.80 0.69 -1.64
C ILE A 94 8.33 -0.18 -2.79
N GLY A 95 7.56 0.41 -3.68
CA GLY A 95 7.10 -0.28 -4.88
C GLY A 95 6.57 0.73 -5.88
N GLN A 96 6.11 0.25 -7.01
CA GLN A 96 5.42 1.08 -7.99
C GLN A 96 3.92 0.89 -7.86
N GLY A 97 3.20 1.97 -7.92
CA GLY A 97 1.75 1.95 -7.86
C GLY A 97 1.15 3.27 -8.26
N ALA A 98 -0.15 3.35 -8.21
CA ALA A 98 -0.89 4.56 -8.53
C ALA A 98 -2.07 4.73 -7.57
N VAL A 99 -2.47 5.96 -7.35
CA VAL A 99 -3.69 6.26 -6.60
C VAL A 99 -4.89 5.85 -7.43
N THR A 100 -5.70 4.96 -6.89
CA THR A 100 -6.92 4.50 -7.55
C THR A 100 -8.17 5.17 -6.98
N SER A 101 -8.11 5.70 -5.77
CA SER A 101 -9.16 6.54 -5.23
C SER A 101 -8.63 7.42 -4.10
N TYR A 102 -9.25 8.56 -3.91
CA TYR A 102 -9.05 9.35 -2.71
C TYR A 102 -10.34 10.09 -2.36
N GLY A 103 -10.48 10.41 -1.11
CA GLY A 103 -11.64 11.14 -0.62
C GLY A 103 -11.26 12.12 0.48
N GLY A 104 -12.13 13.06 0.76
CA GLY A 104 -11.94 14.05 1.80
C GLY A 104 -11.80 15.47 1.26
N PRO A 105 -11.56 16.47 2.12
CA PRO A 105 -11.39 16.29 3.56
C PRO A 105 -12.74 16.09 4.28
N ASN A 106 -12.67 15.42 5.44
CA ASN A 106 -13.78 15.39 6.37
C ASN A 106 -13.66 16.61 7.28
N LEU A 107 -14.60 17.53 7.17
CA LEU A 107 -14.56 18.78 7.92
C LEU A 107 -15.42 18.68 9.18
N ALA A 108 -14.79 18.70 10.32
CA ALA A 108 -15.45 18.71 11.62
C ALA A 108 -14.88 19.80 12.49
N ILE A 109 -15.74 20.40 13.33
CA ILE A 109 -15.30 21.42 14.28
C ILE A 109 -14.41 20.77 15.33
N GLU A 110 -13.27 21.40 15.61
CA GLU A 110 -12.30 20.94 16.61
C GLU A 110 -11.65 19.61 16.29
N ASP A 111 -11.69 19.19 15.03
CA ASP A 111 -11.09 17.95 14.58
C ASP A 111 -10.08 18.20 13.46
N LEU A 112 -9.14 17.29 13.34
CA LEU A 112 -8.14 17.34 12.31
C LEU A 112 -8.78 17.02 10.94
N GLN A 113 -8.43 17.81 9.94
CA GLN A 113 -8.86 17.51 8.58
C GLN A 113 -8.08 16.32 8.04
N VAL A 114 -8.77 15.27 7.71
CA VAL A 114 -8.17 14.05 7.18
C VAL A 114 -8.81 13.66 5.87
N GLY A 115 -8.02 13.08 5.00
CA GLY A 115 -8.49 12.46 3.77
C GLY A 115 -8.13 10.99 3.76
N THR A 116 -8.73 10.27 2.83
CA THR A 116 -8.43 8.86 2.62
C THR A 116 -7.90 8.66 1.22
N LEU A 117 -6.99 7.71 1.05
CA LEU A 117 -6.52 7.35 -0.28
C LEU A 117 -6.29 5.85 -0.36
N THR A 118 -6.48 5.32 -1.57
CA THR A 118 -6.18 3.93 -1.90
C THR A 118 -5.14 3.92 -3.00
N VAL A 119 -4.06 3.20 -2.77
CA VAL A 119 -2.99 3.00 -3.75
C VAL A 119 -2.96 1.55 -4.14
N THR A 120 -3.01 1.27 -5.44
CA THR A 120 -2.88 -0.08 -5.96
C THR A 120 -1.48 -0.28 -6.50
N TRP A 121 -0.80 -1.31 -5.99
CA TRP A 121 0.52 -1.70 -6.47
C TRP A 121 0.40 -2.37 -7.84
N ASN A 122 1.36 -2.09 -8.71
CA ASN A 122 1.37 -2.71 -10.03
C ASN A 122 2.28 -3.95 -10.13
N GLY A 123 2.86 -4.38 -9.02
CA GLY A 123 3.73 -5.55 -8.99
C GLY A 123 5.18 -5.27 -9.29
N LEU A 124 5.56 -4.04 -9.57
CA LEU A 124 6.94 -3.66 -9.87
C LEU A 124 7.63 -3.09 -8.63
N ASN A 125 8.93 -3.32 -8.52
CA ASN A 125 9.76 -2.67 -7.50
C ASN A 125 10.28 -1.32 -8.01
N SER A 126 11.10 -0.64 -7.22
CA SER A 126 11.64 0.68 -7.59
C SER A 126 12.53 0.63 -8.86
N ALA A 127 13.08 -0.51 -9.20
CA ALA A 127 13.89 -0.70 -10.41
C ALA A 127 13.07 -1.10 -11.64
N GLY A 128 11.75 -1.29 -11.49
CA GLY A 128 10.87 -1.69 -12.59
C GLY A 128 10.81 -3.20 -12.83
N ASN A 129 11.29 -4.01 -11.90
CA ASN A 129 11.20 -5.47 -11.96
C ASN A 129 9.96 -5.97 -11.25
N GLY A 130 9.46 -7.15 -11.61
CA GLY A 130 8.25 -7.73 -11.04
C GLY A 130 8.40 -8.28 -9.62
N ALA A 131 9.11 -7.59 -8.75
CA ALA A 131 9.41 -8.02 -7.39
C ALA A 131 8.97 -7.00 -6.31
N GLY A 132 8.05 -6.16 -6.62
CA GLY A 132 7.56 -5.17 -5.67
C GLY A 132 6.15 -5.46 -5.17
N PRO A 133 5.67 -4.77 -4.15
CA PRO A 133 6.46 -3.86 -3.29
C PRO A 133 7.42 -4.61 -2.35
N VAL A 134 8.48 -3.95 -1.95
CA VAL A 134 9.53 -4.53 -1.09
C VAL A 134 9.52 -3.82 0.26
N VAL A 135 9.57 -4.59 1.33
CA VAL A 135 9.69 -4.06 2.69
C VAL A 135 11.17 -4.03 3.06
N ALA A 136 11.68 -2.85 3.37
CA ALA A 136 13.03 -2.68 3.87
C ALA A 136 12.99 -2.38 5.37
N VAL A 137 13.55 -3.27 6.15
CA VAL A 137 13.59 -3.15 7.61
C VAL A 137 14.87 -2.44 8.01
N VAL A 138 14.73 -1.52 8.95
CA VAL A 138 15.88 -0.79 9.51
C VAL A 138 16.60 -1.63 10.57
#